data_3d17103c3c5379cc30bf5b3268752d55
#
_entry.id   3d17103c3c5379cc30bf5b3268752d55
#
_cell.length_a   1.000
_cell.length_b   1.000
_cell.length_c   1.000
_cell.angle_alpha   90.00
_cell.angle_beta   90.00
_cell.angle_gamma   90.00
#
_symmetry.space_group_name_H-M   'P 1'
#
loop_
_entity.id
_entity.type
_entity.pdbx_description
1 polymer ?
#
loop_
_entity_poly.entity_id
_entity_poly.type
_entity_poly.pdbx_seq_one_letter_code
_entity_poly.pdbx_strand_id
1 'polypeptide(L)'
;MANDNNMQPVTDDSQIVLYQPDDSIRLEVKLDQDTVWLTQAQMTELFRTTRNNITMHIRNIFKEKELDEKSVCKETLHTAADGKRYRTKIYNLDVIISVGYRVKSPIGTRFRQWANAVITCFKVIP
;
A
#
# COMPACT_ATOMS: atom_id res chain seq x y z
N MET A 1 -21.74 -25.10 -5.54
CA MET A 1 -21.51 -24.55 -5.70
C MET A 1 -20.99 -23.91 -5.95
N ALA A 2 -20.83 -24.06 -5.97
CA ALA A 2 -20.30 -23.39 -6.23
C ALA A 2 -19.91 -22.67 -6.54
N ASN A 3 -19.98 -22.58 -6.47
CA ASN A 3 -19.64 -21.87 -6.81
C ASN A 3 -19.29 -21.18 -7.13
N ASP A 4 -19.30 -21.33 -7.01
CA ASP A 4 -18.89 -20.64 -7.31
C ASP A 4 -18.49 -20.05 -7.83
N ASN A 5 -18.57 -20.25 -7.86
CA ASN A 5 -18.15 -19.66 -8.34
C ASN A 5 -17.78 -19.06 -8.68
N ASN A 6 -17.93 -19.14 -8.63
CA ASN A 6 -17.52 -18.60 -8.85
C ASN A 6 -16.94 -17.95 -8.90
N MET A 7 -16.74 -18.06 -8.66
CA MET A 7 -15.99 -17.53 -8.63
C MET A 7 -15.22 -17.05 -9.25
N GLN A 8 -15.21 -16.68 -9.47
CA GLN A 8 -14.37 -16.28 -10.04
C GLN A 8 -13.42 -15.88 -10.03
N PRO A 9 -12.99 -15.99 -10.34
CA PRO A 9 -11.77 -15.86 -10.21
C PRO A 9 -11.42 -14.66 -10.41
N VAL A 10 -11.08 -14.30 -9.78
CA VAL A 10 -10.70 -13.27 -9.78
C VAL A 10 -9.61 -13.04 -10.38
N THR A 11 -9.48 -12.40 -11.06
CA THR A 11 -8.43 -11.99 -11.73
C THR A 11 -7.78 -10.97 -10.95
N ASP A 12 -7.29 -11.29 -9.86
CA ASP A 12 -6.44 -10.40 -9.11
C ASP A 12 -5.03 -10.53 -9.67
N ASP A 13 -4.65 -9.60 -10.50
CA ASP A 13 -3.31 -9.59 -11.09
C ASP A 13 -2.29 -8.98 -10.15
N SER A 14 -2.66 -8.73 -8.90
CA SER A 14 -1.73 -8.14 -7.96
C SER A 14 -0.63 -9.12 -7.59
N GLN A 15 0.51 -8.58 -7.23
CA GLN A 15 1.66 -9.34 -6.78
C GLN A 15 2.15 -8.77 -5.47
N ILE A 16 2.82 -9.62 -4.70
CA ILE A 16 3.44 -9.19 -3.44
C ILE A 16 4.94 -9.12 -3.69
N VAL A 17 5.53 -7.97 -3.39
CA VAL A 17 6.96 -7.76 -3.55
C VAL A 17 7.52 -7.36 -2.19
N LEU A 18 8.62 -7.99 -1.81
CA LEU A 18 9.21 -7.77 -0.51
C LEU A 18 10.09 -6.53 -0.50
N TYR A 19 9.83 -5.63 0.43
CA TYR A 19 10.68 -4.47 0.69
C TYR A 19 11.44 -4.70 1.98
N GLN A 20 12.73 -4.89 1.87
CA GLN A 20 13.59 -5.14 3.03
C GLN A 20 14.93 -4.47 2.79
N PRO A 21 15.02 -3.14 3.00
CA PRO A 21 16.28 -2.44 2.76
C PRO A 21 17.38 -2.80 3.77
N ASP A 22 16.98 -3.28 4.95
CA ASP A 22 17.91 -3.77 5.95
C ASP A 22 17.15 -4.73 6.87
N ASP A 23 17.82 -5.20 7.93
CA ASP A 23 17.22 -6.20 8.81
C ASP A 23 16.15 -5.64 9.74
N SER A 24 16.01 -4.32 9.80
CA SER A 24 15.09 -3.70 10.75
C SER A 24 13.65 -3.63 10.25
N ILE A 25 13.44 -3.85 8.96
CA ILE A 25 12.11 -3.75 8.39
C ILE A 25 11.92 -4.74 7.26
N ARG A 26 10.75 -5.33 7.23
CA ARG A 26 10.36 -6.25 6.17
C ARG A 26 8.87 -6.04 5.89
N LEU A 27 8.56 -5.52 4.71
CA LEU A 27 7.18 -5.26 4.32
C LEU A 27 6.81 -6.06 3.09
N GLU A 28 5.65 -6.67 3.13
CA GLU A 28 5.07 -7.30 1.95
C GLU A 28 4.22 -6.25 1.23
N VAL A 29 4.75 -5.73 0.15
CA VAL A 29 4.15 -4.61 -0.57
C VAL A 29 3.33 -5.14 -1.73
N LYS A 30 2.10 -4.69 -1.82
CA LYS A 30 1.22 -5.11 -2.91
C LYS A 30 1.51 -4.27 -4.15
N LEU A 31 1.76 -4.94 -5.27
CA LEU A 31 1.93 -4.31 -6.57
C LEU A 31 0.69 -4.60 -7.40
N ASP A 32 -0.02 -3.56 -7.82
CA ASP A 32 -1.27 -3.71 -8.54
C ASP A 32 -1.56 -2.41 -9.29
N GLN A 33 -2.14 -2.51 -10.47
CA GLN A 33 -2.54 -1.33 -11.25
C GLN A 33 -1.39 -0.35 -11.47
N ASP A 34 -0.21 -0.90 -11.74
CA ASP A 34 0.98 -0.12 -12.05
C ASP A 34 1.47 0.76 -10.90
N THR A 35 1.12 0.43 -9.67
CA THR A 35 1.63 1.16 -8.51
C THR A 35 1.73 0.20 -7.33
N VAL A 36 2.30 0.68 -6.25
CA VAL A 36 2.41 -0.11 -5.02
C VAL A 36 1.44 0.43 -3.98
N TRP A 37 1.02 -0.45 -3.08
CA TRP A 37 -0.02 -0.16 -2.09
C TRP A 37 0.44 -0.62 -0.73
N LEU A 38 0.17 0.18 0.29
CA LEU A 38 0.43 -0.17 1.69
C LEU A 38 -0.82 0.08 2.52
N THR A 39 -0.98 -0.72 3.56
CA THR A 39 -1.96 -0.42 4.59
C THR A 39 -1.44 0.68 5.51
N GLN A 40 -2.33 1.22 6.32
CA GLN A 40 -1.95 2.22 7.31
C GLN A 40 -0.96 1.64 8.32
N ALA A 41 -1.18 0.38 8.73
CA ALA A 41 -0.27 -0.30 9.65
C ALA A 41 1.13 -0.43 9.05
N GLN A 42 1.20 -0.75 7.76
CA GLN A 42 2.49 -0.84 7.09
C GLN A 42 3.20 0.51 7.01
N MET A 43 2.44 1.59 6.77
CA MET A 43 3.04 2.92 6.77
C MET A 43 3.55 3.32 8.15
N THR A 44 2.84 2.93 9.20
CA THR A 44 3.28 3.15 10.57
C THR A 44 4.63 2.49 10.80
N GLU A 45 4.78 1.28 10.33
CA GLU A 45 6.03 0.54 10.45
C GLU A 45 7.13 1.14 9.59
N LEU A 46 6.79 1.48 8.35
CA LEU A 46 7.76 2.04 7.41
C LEU A 46 8.36 3.34 7.93
N PHE A 47 7.53 4.25 8.39
CA PHE A 47 7.97 5.57 8.82
C PHE A 47 8.32 5.64 10.29
N ARG A 48 8.20 4.51 11.01
CA ARG A 48 8.57 4.42 12.43
C ARG A 48 7.88 5.48 13.26
N THR A 49 6.57 5.58 13.09
CA THR A 49 5.75 6.55 13.80
C THR A 49 4.53 5.85 14.37
N THR A 50 3.59 6.60 14.89
CA THR A 50 2.40 6.02 15.50
C THR A 50 1.27 5.92 14.49
N ARG A 51 0.33 5.03 14.79
CA ARG A 51 -0.85 4.88 13.96
C ARG A 51 -1.67 6.18 13.92
N ASN A 52 -1.78 6.85 15.07
CA ASN A 52 -2.51 8.10 15.13
C ASN A 52 -1.88 9.17 14.25
N ASN A 53 -0.57 9.21 14.21
CA ASN A 53 0.14 10.17 13.38
C ASN A 53 -0.13 9.91 11.89
N ILE A 54 -0.07 8.64 11.48
CA ILE A 54 -0.38 8.28 10.10
C ILE A 54 -1.83 8.61 9.76
N THR A 55 -2.76 8.26 10.65
CA THR A 55 -4.19 8.56 10.45
C THR A 55 -4.41 10.05 10.25
N MET A 56 -3.77 10.86 11.08
CA MET A 56 -3.90 12.33 11.00
C MET A 56 -3.40 12.85 9.64
N HIS A 57 -2.24 12.38 9.21
CA HIS A 57 -1.68 12.84 7.96
C HIS A 57 -2.53 12.43 6.76
N ILE A 58 -3.02 11.20 6.74
CA ILE A 58 -3.87 10.74 5.65
C ILE A 58 -5.16 11.55 5.61
N ARG A 59 -5.77 11.77 6.78
CA ARG A 59 -6.98 12.57 6.86
C ARG A 59 -6.77 13.98 6.30
N ASN A 60 -5.64 14.58 6.67
CA ASN A 60 -5.35 15.95 6.21
C ASN A 60 -5.04 16.00 4.71
N ILE A 61 -4.39 14.98 4.17
CA ILE A 61 -4.15 14.92 2.73
C ILE A 61 -5.47 15.00 1.96
N PHE A 62 -6.47 14.25 2.39
CA PHE A 62 -7.75 14.23 1.71
C PHE A 62 -8.59 15.47 2.03
N LYS A 63 -8.52 15.95 3.26
CA LYS A 63 -9.24 17.14 3.68
C LYS A 63 -8.76 18.37 2.91
N GLU A 64 -7.46 18.46 2.71
CA GLU A 64 -6.86 19.58 1.97
C GLU A 64 -6.93 19.40 0.46
N LYS A 65 -7.50 18.28 0.03
CA LYS A 65 -7.67 17.96 -1.40
C LYS A 65 -6.34 17.88 -2.15
N GLU A 66 -5.29 17.50 -1.44
CA GLU A 66 -4.01 17.26 -2.08
C GLU A 66 -4.11 16.09 -3.05
N LEU A 67 -4.83 15.04 -2.65
CA LEU A 67 -5.08 13.87 -3.48
C LEU A 67 -6.56 13.51 -3.42
N ASP A 68 -7.05 12.88 -4.48
CA ASP A 68 -8.43 12.41 -4.53
C ASP A 68 -8.51 11.01 -3.95
N GLU A 69 -9.22 10.88 -2.83
CA GLU A 69 -9.30 9.61 -2.11
C GLU A 69 -9.75 8.46 -2.99
N LYS A 70 -10.70 8.70 -3.89
CA LYS A 70 -11.22 7.64 -4.74
C LYS A 70 -10.18 7.09 -5.70
N SER A 71 -9.19 7.90 -6.07
CA SER A 71 -8.17 7.49 -7.02
C SER A 71 -6.99 6.79 -6.36
N VAL A 72 -6.73 7.07 -5.08
CA VAL A 72 -5.49 6.65 -4.43
C VAL A 72 -5.70 5.70 -3.27
N CYS A 73 -6.95 5.33 -2.99
CA CYS A 73 -7.30 4.47 -1.88
C CYS A 73 -8.30 3.42 -2.38
N LYS A 74 -8.14 2.20 -1.91
CA LYS A 74 -9.12 1.15 -2.19
C LYS A 74 -9.15 0.17 -1.03
N GLU A 75 -10.14 -0.70 -1.04
CA GLU A 75 -10.25 -1.73 -0.01
C GLU A 75 -9.80 -3.07 -0.57
N THR A 76 -9.18 -3.84 0.30
CA THR A 76 -8.82 -5.21 -0.02
C THR A 76 -9.36 -6.12 1.08
N LEU A 77 -9.60 -7.37 0.73
CA LEU A 77 -10.05 -8.36 1.70
C LEU A 77 -8.86 -9.21 2.10
N HIS A 78 -8.80 -9.55 3.38
CA HIS A 78 -7.81 -10.50 3.79
C HIS A 78 -8.41 -11.41 4.87
N THR A 79 -7.93 -12.65 4.90
CA THR A 79 -8.39 -13.62 5.86
C THR A 79 -7.42 -13.66 7.02
N ALA A 80 -7.93 -13.37 8.23
CA ALA A 80 -7.12 -13.38 9.43
C ALA A 80 -6.92 -14.80 9.95
N ALA A 81 -6.09 -14.93 10.97
CA ALA A 81 -5.80 -16.23 11.57
C ALA A 81 -7.04 -16.90 12.15
N ASP A 82 -8.06 -16.11 12.52
CA ASP A 82 -9.31 -16.66 13.06
C ASP A 82 -10.27 -17.13 11.97
N GLY A 83 -9.84 -17.07 10.71
CA GLY A 83 -10.67 -17.50 9.58
C GLY A 83 -11.65 -16.47 9.09
N LYS A 84 -11.76 -15.34 9.75
CA LYS A 84 -12.68 -14.28 9.34
C LYS A 84 -12.03 -13.39 8.29
N ARG A 85 -12.89 -12.83 7.43
CA ARG A 85 -12.45 -11.89 6.42
C ARG A 85 -12.63 -10.47 6.89
N TYR A 86 -11.63 -9.66 6.66
CA TYR A 86 -11.66 -8.25 7.04
C TYR A 86 -11.39 -7.39 5.82
N ARG A 87 -12.07 -6.25 5.76
CA ARG A 87 -11.78 -5.23 4.77
C ARG A 87 -10.73 -4.29 5.33
N THR A 88 -9.72 -4.03 4.54
CA THR A 88 -8.65 -3.14 4.95
C THR A 88 -8.42 -2.13 3.83
N LYS A 89 -8.33 -0.87 4.19
CA LYS A 89 -7.99 0.16 3.21
C LYS A 89 -6.50 0.10 2.91
N ILE A 90 -6.19 0.24 1.64
CA ILE A 90 -4.81 0.34 1.19
C ILE A 90 -4.67 1.63 0.39
N TYR A 91 -3.47 2.18 0.41
CA TYR A 91 -3.16 3.48 -0.15
C TYR A 91 -2.01 3.34 -1.13
N ASN A 92 -2.10 4.04 -2.25
CA ASN A 92 -1.09 3.87 -3.29
C ASN A 92 0.16 4.71 -3.02
N LEU A 93 1.11 4.64 -3.96
CA LEU A 93 2.40 5.30 -3.81
C LEU A 93 2.26 6.81 -3.62
N ASP A 94 1.28 7.45 -4.27
CA ASP A 94 1.10 8.90 -4.11
C ASP A 94 0.80 9.27 -2.67
N VAL A 95 -0.05 8.49 -2.00
CA VAL A 95 -0.34 8.72 -0.59
C VAL A 95 0.89 8.45 0.26
N ILE A 96 1.60 7.36 -0.03
CA ILE A 96 2.79 6.99 0.73
C ILE A 96 3.84 8.11 0.65
N ILE A 97 4.05 8.66 -0.53
CA ILE A 97 4.99 9.77 -0.73
C ILE A 97 4.55 11.00 0.05
N SER A 98 3.25 11.35 -0.03
CA SER A 98 2.72 12.50 0.69
C SER A 98 2.87 12.36 2.19
N VAL A 99 2.59 11.16 2.72
CA VAL A 99 2.76 10.91 4.15
C VAL A 99 4.22 11.05 4.53
N GLY A 100 5.12 10.46 3.74
CA GLY A 100 6.55 10.56 4.00
C GLY A 100 7.03 12.00 4.05
N TYR A 101 6.51 12.81 3.15
CA TYR A 101 6.84 14.23 3.11
C TYR A 101 6.36 14.95 4.37
N ARG A 102 5.13 14.64 4.81
CA ARG A 102 4.55 15.29 5.98
C ARG A 102 5.22 14.87 7.28
N VAL A 103 5.68 13.62 7.37
CA VAL A 103 6.43 13.17 8.56
C VAL A 103 7.90 13.55 8.46
N LYS A 104 8.31 14.18 7.36
CA LYS A 104 9.68 14.65 7.15
C LYS A 104 10.69 13.52 7.27
N SER A 105 10.38 12.38 6.68
CA SER A 105 11.21 11.19 6.79
C SER A 105 11.97 10.93 5.50
N PRO A 106 13.31 10.79 5.57
CA PRO A 106 14.07 10.40 4.38
C PRO A 106 13.78 8.98 3.93
N ILE A 107 13.13 8.19 4.78
CA ILE A 107 12.74 6.82 4.43
C ILE A 107 11.78 6.83 3.24
N GLY A 108 10.92 7.86 3.16
CA GLY A 108 9.99 7.99 2.05
C GLY A 108 10.68 8.10 0.70
N THR A 109 11.81 8.79 0.64
CA THR A 109 12.56 8.91 -0.60
C THR A 109 13.12 7.56 -1.04
N ARG A 110 13.68 6.80 -0.10
CA ARG A 110 14.21 5.48 -0.43
C ARG A 110 13.10 4.53 -0.87
N PHE A 111 11.97 4.58 -0.17
CA PHE A 111 10.85 3.74 -0.53
C PHE A 111 10.36 4.09 -1.94
N ARG A 112 10.26 5.38 -2.25
CA ARG A 112 9.83 5.82 -3.57
C ARG A 112 10.78 5.33 -4.66
N GLN A 113 12.07 5.43 -4.42
CA GLN A 113 13.06 4.98 -5.39
C GLN A 113 12.93 3.48 -5.64
N TRP A 114 12.79 2.72 -4.57
CA TRP A 114 12.60 1.28 -4.68
C TRP A 114 11.30 0.97 -5.44
N ALA A 115 10.20 1.65 -5.08
CA ALA A 115 8.91 1.41 -5.70
C ALA A 115 8.95 1.71 -7.20
N ASN A 116 9.58 2.82 -7.58
CA ASN A 116 9.69 3.16 -8.99
C ASN A 116 10.48 2.12 -9.77
N ALA A 117 11.53 1.58 -9.17
CA ALA A 117 12.33 0.53 -9.81
C ALA A 117 11.50 -0.75 -9.98
N VAL A 118 10.75 -1.12 -8.96
CA VAL A 118 9.89 -2.30 -9.01
C VAL A 118 8.79 -2.13 -10.07
N ILE A 119 8.13 -0.99 -10.07
CA ILE A 119 7.06 -0.70 -11.03
C ILE A 119 7.61 -0.78 -12.45
N THR A 120 8.76 -0.17 -12.68
CA THR A 120 9.39 -0.19 -13.99
C THR A 120 9.73 -1.60 -14.42
N CYS A 121 10.28 -2.39 -13.51
CA CYS A 121 10.66 -3.77 -13.78
C CYS A 121 9.45 -4.60 -14.22
N PHE A 122 8.32 -4.44 -13.56
CA PHE A 122 7.12 -5.23 -13.88
C PHE A 122 6.34 -4.66 -15.04
N LYS A 123 6.68 -3.48 -15.51
CA LYS A 123 6.05 -2.90 -16.69
C LYS A 123 6.73 -3.28 -17.98
N VAL A 124 7.94 -3.78 -17.90
CA VAL A 124 8.70 -4.12 -19.09
C VAL A 124 8.11 -5.36 -19.68
N ILE A 125 7.33 -5.17 -20.71
CA ILE A 125 6.70 -6.27 -21.37
C ILE A 125 6.97 -6.14 -22.81
N PRO A 126 7.46 -7.15 -23.44
CA PRO A 126 7.71 -7.14 -24.88
C PRO A 126 6.43 -6.92 -25.66
#